data_7658b18a2466297542d6230ed05a290f
#
_entry.id   7658b18a2466297542d6230ed05a290f
#
_cell.length_a   1.000
_cell.length_b   1.000
_cell.length_c   1.000
_cell.angle_alpha   90.00
_cell.angle_beta   90.00
_cell.angle_gamma   90.00
#
_symmetry.space_group_name_H-M   'P 1'
#
loop_
_entity.id
_entity.type
_entity.pdbx_description
1 polymer ?
#
loop_
_entity_poly.entity_id
_entity_poly.type
_entity_poly.pdbx_seq_one_letter_code
_entity_poly.pdbx_strand_id
1 'polypeptide(L)'
;MGQEVLLQMTDICKEFPGVKALDHVSLTVKKGTVHALMGENGAGKSTLMKCLFGIYSKDAGKIELEGKEVNFKNSREALNNGVAMVHQELNQALKRNVMDNIWLGRYPMTAGIMVNEHKMLEDTNNIFEELGIAVDPKRIMSTMPVSQRQMVEIAKAVSYNSKIIVFDEPTSSLTEEEVEHLFKIINMLRDRGCGIIYISHKMAEILRIADEVTVMRDGTWIATEPAQNLTTDKIIKLMVGRELTNQFPPKTNKPGEVALEVEHLSARYSLLQDVSFKARKGEIVGLAGLDGSGRTETLENIFGVATRKDGVIKLDGKEVRNRNARESIKNGFALLTEERRATGIFGILNIRENTVISSLKKHKKAGFYLSDKSMERDTAWAIDAMHIKTPSQKTKIRSLSGGNQQKVILGRWLLTEPEVLMLDEPTRGIDVGAKYEIYQLIIDLANKGKVVLMVSSEMPELLGVCDRILVMSGGKLAGEVDAKNTTQEEIMSLAAKYV
;
A
#
# COMPACT_ATOMS: atom_id res chain seq x y z
N MET A 1 24.20 32.09 6.06
CA MET A 1 24.89 31.05 6.86
C MET A 1 24.27 29.71 6.46
N GLY A 2 25.09 28.70 6.08
CA GLY A 2 24.55 27.39 5.72
C GLY A 2 23.93 26.75 6.96
N GLN A 3 22.76 26.08 6.79
CA GLN A 3 22.13 25.34 7.87
C GLN A 3 23.07 24.24 8.37
N GLU A 4 23.12 24.05 9.70
CA GLU A 4 23.95 23.03 10.36
C GLU A 4 23.51 21.62 9.95
N VAL A 5 24.45 20.77 9.52
CA VAL A 5 24.17 19.38 9.16
C VAL A 5 24.08 18.56 10.45
N LEU A 6 22.93 17.91 10.68
CA LEU A 6 22.73 17.01 11.82
C LEU A 6 23.08 15.56 11.49
N LEU A 7 22.68 15.07 10.32
CA LEU A 7 22.93 13.69 9.89
C LEU A 7 23.55 13.71 8.49
N GLN A 8 24.62 12.97 8.31
CA GLN A 8 25.22 12.72 7.01
C GLN A 8 25.47 11.21 6.86
N MET A 9 24.89 10.63 5.86
CA MET A 9 25.14 9.25 5.42
C MET A 9 25.84 9.33 4.07
N THR A 10 27.01 8.70 3.94
CA THR A 10 27.85 8.80 2.73
C THR A 10 28.18 7.40 2.23
N ASP A 11 27.92 7.15 0.94
CA ASP A 11 28.27 5.92 0.24
C ASP A 11 27.82 4.63 0.94
N ILE A 12 26.63 4.63 1.51
CA ILE A 12 26.09 3.48 2.23
C ILE A 12 25.80 2.34 1.27
N CYS A 13 26.44 1.17 1.54
CA CYS A 13 26.19 -0.08 0.84
C CYS A 13 25.60 -1.12 1.78
N LYS A 14 24.68 -1.94 1.26
CA LYS A 14 24.11 -3.10 1.94
C LYS A 14 23.72 -4.20 0.97
N GLU A 15 24.27 -5.40 1.17
CA GLU A 15 23.93 -6.59 0.40
C GLU A 15 23.22 -7.65 1.27
N PHE A 16 22.28 -8.34 0.64
CA PHE A 16 21.67 -9.57 1.14
C PHE A 16 21.88 -10.68 0.12
N PRO A 17 21.78 -11.96 0.51
CA PRO A 17 21.96 -13.06 -0.44
C PRO A 17 21.12 -12.89 -1.71
N GLY A 18 21.78 -12.61 -2.83
CA GLY A 18 21.16 -12.42 -4.15
C GLY A 18 20.58 -11.03 -4.44
N VAL A 19 20.71 -10.05 -3.54
CA VAL A 19 20.19 -8.70 -3.73
C VAL A 19 21.12 -7.63 -3.16
N LYS A 20 21.56 -6.69 -3.98
CA LYS A 20 22.22 -5.46 -3.52
C LYS A 20 21.15 -4.43 -3.17
N ALA A 21 20.84 -4.30 -1.88
CA ALA A 21 19.73 -3.48 -1.42
C ALA A 21 20.08 -1.98 -1.31
N LEU A 22 21.35 -1.65 -1.11
CA LEU A 22 21.89 -0.28 -1.15
C LEU A 22 23.23 -0.31 -1.89
N ASP A 23 23.39 0.62 -2.83
CA ASP A 23 24.57 0.78 -3.65
C ASP A 23 25.01 2.26 -3.67
N HIS A 24 26.00 2.61 -2.83
CA HIS A 24 26.56 3.96 -2.70
C HIS A 24 25.51 5.05 -2.45
N VAL A 25 24.56 4.81 -1.52
CA VAL A 25 23.51 5.76 -1.21
C VAL A 25 23.99 6.80 -0.22
N SER A 26 23.72 8.07 -0.52
CA SER A 26 24.03 9.21 0.36
C SER A 26 22.77 10.00 0.71
N LEU A 27 22.71 10.48 1.96
CA LEU A 27 21.61 11.29 2.50
C LEU A 27 22.17 12.31 3.49
N THR A 28 21.76 13.57 3.37
CA THR A 28 22.15 14.64 4.29
C THR A 28 20.91 15.32 4.87
N VAL A 29 20.80 15.39 6.20
CA VAL A 29 19.69 16.05 6.89
C VAL A 29 20.22 17.23 7.71
N LYS A 30 19.62 18.39 7.49
CA LYS A 30 19.99 19.64 8.15
C LYS A 30 19.09 19.90 9.38
N LYS A 31 19.60 20.67 10.30
CA LYS A 31 18.88 21.11 11.48
C LYS A 31 17.67 21.96 11.13
N GLY A 32 16.52 21.63 11.73
CA GLY A 32 15.28 22.38 11.49
C GLY A 32 14.78 22.27 10.05
N THR A 33 14.97 21.11 9.40
CA THR A 33 14.45 20.86 8.04
C THR A 33 13.70 19.53 7.98
N VAL A 34 12.79 19.46 7.03
CA VAL A 34 12.12 18.21 6.62
C VAL A 34 12.77 17.73 5.32
N HIS A 35 13.48 16.61 5.39
CA HIS A 35 14.10 15.96 4.27
C HIS A 35 13.22 14.76 3.84
N ALA A 36 12.60 14.84 2.68
CA ALA A 36 11.81 13.73 2.17
C ALA A 36 12.69 12.69 1.48
N LEU A 37 12.41 11.41 1.76
CA LEU A 37 13.06 10.27 1.11
C LEU A 37 12.03 9.52 0.28
N MET A 38 12.15 9.61 -1.04
CA MET A 38 11.21 9.05 -2.00
C MET A 38 11.85 7.91 -2.82
N GLY A 39 11.00 7.09 -3.41
CA GLY A 39 11.39 5.98 -4.28
C GLY A 39 10.31 4.90 -4.28
N GLU A 40 10.34 4.02 -5.27
CA GLU A 40 9.43 2.89 -5.36
C GLU A 40 9.60 1.89 -4.20
N ASN A 41 8.63 0.98 -4.04
CA ASN A 41 8.78 -0.12 -3.10
C ASN A 41 9.95 -1.02 -3.54
N GLY A 42 10.89 -1.27 -2.61
CA GLY A 42 12.13 -1.97 -2.93
C GLY A 42 13.29 -1.05 -3.35
N ALA A 43 13.09 0.27 -3.44
CA ALA A 43 14.16 1.22 -3.75
C ALA A 43 15.26 1.34 -2.67
N GLY A 44 15.10 0.64 -1.53
CA GLY A 44 16.12 0.64 -0.47
C GLY A 44 15.85 1.60 0.71
N LYS A 45 14.79 2.43 0.67
CA LYS A 45 14.48 3.44 1.71
C LYS A 45 14.48 2.86 3.14
N SER A 46 13.65 1.85 3.38
CA SER A 46 13.57 1.21 4.70
C SER A 46 14.86 0.47 5.08
N THR A 47 15.65 -0.02 4.11
CA THR A 47 16.96 -0.62 4.36
C THR A 47 17.95 0.45 4.83
N LEU A 48 17.96 1.62 4.19
CA LEU A 48 18.79 2.76 4.57
C LEU A 48 18.47 3.20 6.01
N MET A 49 17.19 3.33 6.35
CA MET A 49 16.77 3.67 7.71
C MET A 49 17.14 2.58 8.73
N LYS A 50 17.00 1.30 8.38
CA LYS A 50 17.43 0.19 9.24
C LYS A 50 18.95 0.17 9.48
N CYS A 51 19.75 0.61 8.50
CA CYS A 51 21.19 0.83 8.70
C CYS A 51 21.47 2.00 9.66
N LEU A 52 20.73 3.12 9.53
CA LEU A 52 20.80 4.25 10.45
C LEU A 52 20.46 3.82 11.90
N PHE A 53 19.44 2.97 12.05
CA PHE A 53 18.99 2.48 13.37
C PHE A 53 19.82 1.33 13.94
N GLY A 54 20.85 0.84 13.23
CA GLY A 54 21.63 -0.31 13.69
C GLY A 54 20.86 -1.63 13.75
N ILE A 55 19.73 -1.72 13.05
CA ILE A 55 18.97 -2.98 12.84
C ILE A 55 19.72 -3.84 11.83
N TYR A 56 20.28 -3.20 10.79
CA TYR A 56 21.20 -3.83 9.85
C TYR A 56 22.58 -3.14 9.96
N SER A 57 23.65 -3.92 9.98
CA SER A 57 24.99 -3.39 9.78
C SER A 57 25.16 -3.00 8.31
N LYS A 58 25.65 -1.80 8.04
CA LYS A 58 26.10 -1.42 6.70
C LYS A 58 27.34 -2.24 6.31
N ASP A 59 27.49 -2.53 5.03
CA ASP A 59 28.67 -3.26 4.53
C ASP A 59 29.79 -2.30 4.10
N ALA A 60 29.44 -1.07 3.68
CA ALA A 60 30.37 0.04 3.41
C ALA A 60 29.71 1.39 3.67
N GLY A 61 30.51 2.46 3.61
CA GLY A 61 30.07 3.83 3.81
C GLY A 61 30.19 4.32 5.25
N LYS A 62 29.79 5.59 5.49
CA LYS A 62 29.96 6.29 6.74
C LYS A 62 28.66 6.96 7.18
N ILE A 63 28.36 6.94 8.48
CA ILE A 63 27.23 7.66 9.09
C ILE A 63 27.82 8.62 10.12
N GLU A 64 27.48 9.90 10.00
CA GLU A 64 27.91 10.95 10.93
C GLU A 64 26.67 11.64 11.50
N LEU A 65 26.65 11.78 12.82
CA LEU A 65 25.65 12.53 13.57
C LEU A 65 26.32 13.72 14.24
N GLU A 66 25.91 14.95 13.93
CA GLU A 66 26.56 16.19 14.40
C GLU A 66 28.09 16.19 14.15
N GLY A 67 28.52 15.73 12.97
CA GLY A 67 29.94 15.66 12.58
C GLY A 67 30.73 14.56 13.25
N LYS A 68 30.11 13.70 14.06
CA LYS A 68 30.77 12.55 14.69
C LYS A 68 30.34 11.27 14.01
N GLU A 69 31.31 10.44 13.66
CA GLU A 69 31.01 9.13 13.10
C GLU A 69 30.31 8.23 14.12
N VAL A 70 29.21 7.60 13.71
CA VAL A 70 28.41 6.69 14.53
C VAL A 70 28.22 5.36 13.82
N ASN A 71 28.13 4.28 14.60
CA ASN A 71 27.82 2.95 14.10
C ASN A 71 27.02 2.20 15.17
N PHE A 72 25.71 2.43 15.18
CA PHE A 72 24.82 1.87 16.19
C PHE A 72 24.70 0.35 16.02
N LYS A 73 24.81 -0.38 17.14
CA LYS A 73 24.73 -1.84 17.19
C LYS A 73 23.27 -2.33 17.30
N ASN A 74 22.37 -1.46 17.69
CA ASN A 74 20.95 -1.75 17.87
C ASN A 74 20.15 -0.45 17.98
N SER A 75 18.82 -0.56 17.87
CA SER A 75 17.90 0.58 17.93
C SER A 75 17.91 1.33 19.26
N ARG A 76 18.21 0.67 20.40
CA ARG A 76 18.34 1.36 21.70
C ARG A 76 19.52 2.34 21.68
N GLU A 77 20.62 1.97 21.07
CA GLU A 77 21.78 2.85 20.95
C GLU A 77 21.47 4.05 20.05
N ALA A 78 20.76 3.85 18.95
CA ALA A 78 20.28 4.94 18.08
C ALA A 78 19.36 5.92 18.85
N LEU A 79 18.37 5.40 19.58
CA LEU A 79 17.47 6.20 20.42
C LEU A 79 18.22 7.01 21.48
N ASN A 80 19.18 6.39 22.17
CA ASN A 80 20.00 7.06 23.21
C ASN A 80 20.90 8.17 22.64
N ASN A 81 21.20 8.11 21.32
CA ASN A 81 21.97 9.13 20.63
C ASN A 81 21.10 10.17 19.92
N GLY A 82 19.78 10.14 20.15
CA GLY A 82 18.85 11.14 19.64
C GLY A 82 18.33 10.88 18.22
N VAL A 83 18.28 9.62 17.78
CA VAL A 83 17.63 9.22 16.53
C VAL A 83 16.41 8.38 16.85
N ALA A 84 15.21 8.88 16.55
CA ALA A 84 13.93 8.18 16.75
C ALA A 84 13.26 7.83 15.41
N MET A 85 12.33 6.87 15.43
CA MET A 85 11.60 6.46 14.25
C MET A 85 10.14 6.11 14.58
N VAL A 86 9.24 6.64 13.80
CA VAL A 86 7.83 6.23 13.71
C VAL A 86 7.74 5.24 12.56
N HIS A 87 7.44 3.98 12.88
CA HIS A 87 7.41 2.89 11.91
C HIS A 87 6.08 2.83 11.16
N GLN A 88 6.11 2.34 9.92
CA GLN A 88 4.93 2.06 9.12
C GLN A 88 4.00 1.01 9.78
N GLU A 89 4.58 -0.06 10.34
CA GLU A 89 3.83 -1.07 11.07
C GLU A 89 3.86 -0.76 12.57
N LEU A 90 2.69 -0.69 13.20
CA LEU A 90 2.54 -0.40 14.63
C LEU A 90 2.95 -1.62 15.47
N ASN A 91 4.18 -1.57 16.02
CA ASN A 91 4.72 -2.62 16.89
C ASN A 91 4.45 -2.31 18.37
N GLN A 92 3.19 -2.33 18.77
CA GLN A 92 2.73 -1.92 20.09
C GLN A 92 2.31 -3.10 20.97
N ALA A 93 2.50 -2.96 22.29
CA ALA A 93 2.03 -3.92 23.27
C ALA A 93 0.51 -3.74 23.47
N LEU A 94 -0.32 -4.36 22.62
CA LEU A 94 -1.77 -4.14 22.55
C LEU A 94 -2.52 -4.40 23.85
N LYS A 95 -2.02 -5.30 24.70
CA LYS A 95 -2.61 -5.64 26.02
C LYS A 95 -2.15 -4.69 27.15
N ARG A 96 -1.31 -3.71 26.86
CA ARG A 96 -0.88 -2.68 27.80
C ARG A 96 -1.57 -1.37 27.51
N ASN A 97 -1.54 -0.46 28.50
CA ASN A 97 -2.08 0.88 28.35
C ASN A 97 -1.15 1.78 27.49
N VAL A 98 -1.62 2.97 27.20
CA VAL A 98 -0.93 3.97 26.37
C VAL A 98 0.39 4.41 27.01
N MET A 99 0.40 4.82 28.29
CA MET A 99 1.61 5.27 28.97
C MET A 99 2.66 4.16 29.07
N ASP A 100 2.25 2.89 29.31
CA ASP A 100 3.17 1.75 29.26
C ASP A 100 3.87 1.63 27.89
N ASN A 101 3.15 1.85 26.79
CA ASN A 101 3.72 1.80 25.44
C ASN A 101 4.70 2.96 25.17
N ILE A 102 4.42 4.15 25.65
CA ILE A 102 5.32 5.32 25.50
C ILE A 102 6.62 5.09 26.27
N TRP A 103 6.54 4.62 27.52
CA TRP A 103 7.70 4.50 28.41
C TRP A 103 8.31 3.10 28.42
N LEU A 104 7.92 2.21 27.55
CA LEU A 104 8.43 0.84 27.48
C LEU A 104 9.97 0.81 27.42
N GLY A 105 10.59 0.12 28.40
CA GLY A 105 12.05 -0.01 28.49
C GLY A 105 12.80 1.20 29.09
N ARG A 106 12.07 2.25 29.52
CA ARG A 106 12.61 3.46 30.18
C ARG A 106 11.66 4.04 31.22
N TYR A 107 10.98 3.17 31.96
CA TYR A 107 10.04 3.59 33.00
C TYR A 107 10.65 4.54 34.00
N PRO A 108 10.00 5.68 34.36
CA PRO A 108 10.41 6.49 35.49
C PRO A 108 10.45 5.63 36.75
N MET A 109 11.54 5.72 37.52
CA MET A 109 11.75 4.88 38.70
C MET A 109 11.79 5.72 39.97
N THR A 110 11.15 5.22 41.04
CA THR A 110 11.32 5.75 42.40
C THR A 110 12.40 4.93 43.13
N ALA A 111 13.42 5.62 43.67
CA ALA A 111 14.58 5.01 44.32
C ALA A 111 15.28 3.91 43.48
N GLY A 112 15.13 3.93 42.15
CA GLY A 112 15.75 2.96 41.25
C GLY A 112 15.16 1.54 41.26
N ILE A 113 14.11 1.28 42.02
CA ILE A 113 13.56 -0.08 42.26
C ILE A 113 12.12 -0.21 41.79
N MET A 114 11.27 0.80 42.03
CA MET A 114 9.85 0.74 41.70
C MET A 114 9.50 1.71 40.59
N VAL A 115 8.57 1.29 39.69
CA VAL A 115 8.03 2.18 38.64
C VAL A 115 7.24 3.32 39.29
N ASN A 116 7.53 4.55 38.91
CA ASN A 116 6.79 5.73 39.34
C ASN A 116 5.66 6.03 38.38
N GLU A 117 4.51 5.38 38.61
CA GLU A 117 3.34 5.54 37.77
C GLU A 117 2.78 6.98 37.74
N HIS A 118 2.90 7.71 38.86
CA HIS A 118 2.43 9.09 38.96
C HIS A 118 3.25 9.99 38.00
N LYS A 119 4.57 9.88 38.06
CA LYS A 119 5.46 10.62 37.16
C LYS A 119 5.26 10.21 35.71
N MET A 120 5.07 8.92 35.44
CA MET A 120 4.80 8.39 34.11
C MET A 120 3.50 8.97 33.52
N LEU A 121 2.46 9.09 34.34
CA LEU A 121 1.19 9.69 33.96
C LEU A 121 1.34 11.21 33.68
N GLU A 122 2.02 11.91 34.57
CA GLU A 122 2.30 13.35 34.44
C GLU A 122 3.10 13.64 33.17
N ASP A 123 4.22 12.94 32.95
CA ASP A 123 5.07 13.12 31.77
C ASP A 123 4.32 12.76 30.48
N THR A 124 3.40 11.76 30.50
CA THR A 124 2.57 11.42 29.34
C THR A 124 1.55 12.50 29.04
N ASN A 125 0.88 13.05 30.07
CA ASN A 125 -0.08 14.13 29.90
C ASN A 125 0.59 15.40 29.35
N ASN A 126 1.77 15.74 29.83
CA ASN A 126 2.54 16.88 29.31
C ASN A 126 2.86 16.73 27.82
N ILE A 127 3.29 15.53 27.39
CA ILE A 127 3.54 15.25 25.98
C ILE A 127 2.22 15.35 25.16
N PHE A 128 1.13 14.84 25.69
CA PHE A 128 -0.16 14.87 24.99
C PHE A 128 -0.73 16.29 24.88
N GLU A 129 -0.60 17.09 25.93
CA GLU A 129 -0.97 18.51 25.91
C GLU A 129 -0.13 19.28 24.88
N GLU A 130 1.18 19.06 24.88
CA GLU A 130 2.12 19.65 23.92
C GLU A 130 1.78 19.29 22.47
N LEU A 131 1.40 18.04 22.20
CA LEU A 131 1.08 17.54 20.87
C LEU A 131 -0.37 17.70 20.48
N GLY A 132 -1.23 18.17 21.39
CA GLY A 132 -2.68 18.30 21.19
C GLY A 132 -3.38 16.94 21.00
N ILE A 133 -2.91 15.88 21.67
CA ILE A 133 -3.45 14.52 21.58
C ILE A 133 -4.49 14.29 22.67
N ALA A 134 -5.74 14.06 22.29
CA ALA A 134 -6.85 13.80 23.20
C ALA A 134 -7.04 12.29 23.42
N VAL A 135 -6.14 11.64 24.16
CA VAL A 135 -6.16 10.22 24.49
C VAL A 135 -5.91 10.02 25.97
N ASP A 136 -6.69 9.15 26.64
CA ASP A 136 -6.42 8.78 28.04
C ASP A 136 -5.17 7.91 28.14
N PRO A 137 -4.12 8.33 28.89
CA PRO A 137 -2.89 7.55 29.10
C PRO A 137 -3.09 6.16 29.69
N LYS A 138 -4.19 5.92 30.39
CA LYS A 138 -4.54 4.63 31.02
C LYS A 138 -5.33 3.71 30.10
N ARG A 139 -5.79 4.20 28.95
CA ARG A 139 -6.58 3.40 27.99
C ARG A 139 -5.74 2.24 27.42
N ILE A 140 -6.35 1.07 27.30
CA ILE A 140 -5.71 -0.12 26.72
C ILE A 140 -5.59 0.02 25.19
N MET A 141 -4.39 -0.19 24.64
CA MET A 141 -4.09 0.00 23.23
C MET A 141 -5.00 -0.78 22.28
N SER A 142 -5.39 -2.03 22.63
CA SER A 142 -6.26 -2.86 21.77
C SER A 142 -7.69 -2.33 21.61
N THR A 143 -8.12 -1.38 22.46
CA THR A 143 -9.47 -0.78 22.39
C THR A 143 -9.49 0.51 21.54
N MET A 144 -8.36 0.89 20.96
CA MET A 144 -8.21 2.14 20.25
C MET A 144 -8.21 1.92 18.73
N PRO A 145 -8.81 2.85 17.97
CA PRO A 145 -8.66 2.90 16.51
C PRO A 145 -7.18 2.97 16.09
N VAL A 146 -6.88 2.51 14.88
CA VAL A 146 -5.51 2.50 14.36
C VAL A 146 -4.93 3.90 14.30
N SER A 147 -5.71 4.91 13.90
CA SER A 147 -5.27 6.31 13.84
C SER A 147 -4.84 6.86 15.21
N GLN A 148 -5.63 6.63 16.27
CA GLN A 148 -5.22 7.03 17.62
C GLN A 148 -3.96 6.30 18.09
N ARG A 149 -3.80 5.03 17.74
CA ARG A 149 -2.59 4.26 18.03
C ARG A 149 -1.37 4.82 17.30
N GLN A 150 -1.56 5.33 16.07
CA GLN A 150 -0.52 6.04 15.32
C GLN A 150 -0.09 7.31 16.04
N MET A 151 -1.02 8.11 16.57
CA MET A 151 -0.71 9.30 17.35
C MET A 151 0.07 8.98 18.63
N VAL A 152 -0.21 7.87 19.28
CA VAL A 152 0.57 7.38 20.44
C VAL A 152 2.02 7.01 20.04
N GLU A 153 2.22 6.40 18.85
CA GLU A 153 3.57 6.09 18.36
C GLU A 153 4.38 7.37 18.05
N ILE A 154 3.72 8.40 17.53
CA ILE A 154 4.31 9.73 17.34
C ILE A 154 4.71 10.35 18.68
N ALA A 155 3.80 10.33 19.66
CA ALA A 155 4.09 10.82 21.03
C ALA A 155 5.27 10.08 21.66
N LYS A 156 5.35 8.78 21.47
CA LYS A 156 6.49 7.96 21.91
C LYS A 156 7.79 8.40 21.24
N ALA A 157 7.82 8.64 19.92
CA ALA A 157 9.02 9.13 19.25
C ALA A 157 9.45 10.51 19.76
N VAL A 158 8.51 11.43 19.97
CA VAL A 158 8.77 12.77 20.52
C VAL A 158 9.29 12.69 21.94
N SER A 159 8.80 11.77 22.77
CA SER A 159 9.22 11.59 24.16
C SER A 159 10.69 11.21 24.37
N TYR A 160 11.43 10.88 23.30
CA TYR A 160 12.89 10.69 23.34
C TYR A 160 13.68 11.99 23.22
N ASN A 161 13.01 13.13 22.97
CA ASN A 161 13.67 14.42 22.71
C ASN A 161 14.77 14.32 21.65
N SER A 162 14.42 13.66 20.54
CA SER A 162 15.37 13.26 19.51
C SER A 162 15.78 14.44 18.63
N LYS A 163 17.03 14.39 18.14
CA LYS A 163 17.59 15.35 17.17
C LYS A 163 17.16 15.05 15.75
N ILE A 164 17.02 13.75 15.45
CA ILE A 164 16.53 13.23 14.17
C ILE A 164 15.31 12.37 14.45
N ILE A 165 14.23 12.63 13.72
CA ILE A 165 13.01 11.80 13.75
C ILE A 165 12.70 11.34 12.34
N VAL A 166 12.60 10.02 12.16
CA VAL A 166 12.18 9.39 10.91
C VAL A 166 10.69 9.08 10.99
N PHE A 167 9.92 9.55 10.03
CA PHE A 167 8.52 9.18 9.82
C PHE A 167 8.42 8.28 8.58
N ASP A 168 8.11 7.00 8.78
CA ASP A 168 7.99 6.00 7.69
C ASP A 168 6.51 5.75 7.39
N GLU A 169 6.00 6.36 6.32
CA GLU A 169 4.61 6.35 5.87
C GLU A 169 3.58 6.63 6.99
N PRO A 170 3.73 7.73 7.75
CA PRO A 170 2.95 7.96 8.97
C PRO A 170 1.46 8.23 8.72
N THR A 171 1.06 8.53 7.48
CA THR A 171 -0.31 8.91 7.09
C THR A 171 -1.14 7.77 6.50
N SER A 172 -0.61 6.55 6.46
CA SER A 172 -1.26 5.40 5.81
C SER A 172 -2.62 4.99 6.43
N SER A 173 -2.86 5.38 7.69
CA SER A 173 -4.08 5.06 8.44
C SER A 173 -4.76 6.28 9.07
N LEU A 174 -4.40 7.49 8.61
CA LEU A 174 -4.93 8.75 9.13
C LEU A 174 -5.97 9.35 8.18
N THR A 175 -6.99 9.99 8.76
CA THR A 175 -7.91 10.87 8.04
C THR A 175 -7.21 12.17 7.63
N GLU A 176 -7.81 12.94 6.73
CA GLU A 176 -7.25 14.24 6.30
C GLU A 176 -7.05 15.21 7.48
N GLU A 177 -8.00 15.27 8.42
CA GLU A 177 -7.86 16.10 9.63
C GLU A 177 -6.69 15.65 10.52
N GLU A 178 -6.49 14.35 10.66
CA GLU A 178 -5.36 13.78 11.41
C GLU A 178 -4.02 14.00 10.70
N VAL A 179 -4.00 14.01 9.37
CA VAL A 179 -2.81 14.39 8.57
C VAL A 179 -2.46 15.86 8.80
N GLU A 180 -3.45 16.77 8.81
CA GLU A 180 -3.24 18.17 9.14
C GLU A 180 -2.66 18.35 10.55
N HIS A 181 -3.15 17.57 11.50
CA HIS A 181 -2.62 17.57 12.87
C HIS A 181 -1.17 17.06 12.92
N LEU A 182 -0.88 15.97 12.23
CA LEU A 182 0.49 15.45 12.10
C LEU A 182 1.43 16.50 11.51
N PHE A 183 1.03 17.24 10.48
CA PHE A 183 1.86 18.26 9.86
C PHE A 183 2.13 19.45 10.81
N LYS A 184 1.17 19.81 11.68
CA LYS A 184 1.43 20.77 12.75
C LYS A 184 2.49 20.28 13.74
N ILE A 185 2.44 19.01 14.13
CA ILE A 185 3.44 18.38 14.99
C ILE A 185 4.82 18.39 14.32
N ILE A 186 4.91 17.99 13.05
CA ILE A 186 6.17 18.00 12.30
C ILE A 186 6.76 19.41 12.21
N ASN A 187 5.93 20.42 11.90
CA ASN A 187 6.40 21.80 11.84
C ASN A 187 6.90 22.28 13.22
N MET A 188 6.19 21.98 14.30
CA MET A 188 6.64 22.29 15.67
C MET A 188 7.99 21.66 15.99
N LEU A 189 8.22 20.40 15.63
CA LEU A 189 9.49 19.70 15.85
C LEU A 189 10.61 20.30 14.99
N ARG A 190 10.33 20.64 13.73
CA ARG A 190 11.24 21.37 12.85
C ARG A 190 11.67 22.70 13.45
N ASP A 191 10.72 23.50 13.94
CA ASP A 191 10.96 24.81 14.52
C ASP A 191 11.80 24.73 15.83
N ARG A 192 11.78 23.58 16.52
CA ARG A 192 12.68 23.26 17.66
C ARG A 192 14.07 22.81 17.22
N GLY A 193 14.33 22.76 15.93
CA GLY A 193 15.62 22.38 15.36
C GLY A 193 15.81 20.88 15.14
N CYS A 194 14.76 20.04 15.25
CA CYS A 194 14.85 18.64 14.85
C CYS A 194 15.07 18.53 13.33
N GLY A 195 15.96 17.63 12.91
CA GLY A 195 16.02 17.18 11.53
C GLY A 195 14.99 16.07 11.31
N ILE A 196 14.18 16.19 10.30
CA ILE A 196 13.09 15.24 10.05
C ILE A 196 13.35 14.51 8.74
N ILE A 197 13.27 13.19 8.75
CA ILE A 197 13.25 12.36 7.55
C ILE A 197 11.80 11.90 7.36
N TYR A 198 11.19 12.30 6.24
CA TYR A 198 9.79 11.98 5.93
C TYR A 198 9.73 11.05 4.73
N ILE A 199 9.29 9.82 4.95
CA ILE A 199 9.13 8.81 3.90
C ILE A 199 7.65 8.69 3.58
N SER A 200 7.27 8.97 2.34
CA SER A 200 5.91 8.80 1.82
C SER A 200 5.94 8.53 0.32
N HIS A 201 4.93 7.85 -0.17
CA HIS A 201 4.66 7.72 -1.59
C HIS A 201 3.62 8.73 -2.09
N LYS A 202 2.99 9.50 -1.19
CA LYS A 202 2.01 10.55 -1.50
C LYS A 202 2.72 11.86 -1.84
N MET A 203 2.83 12.15 -3.13
CA MET A 203 3.59 13.29 -3.64
C MET A 203 3.06 14.64 -3.15
N ALA A 204 1.74 14.77 -3.00
CA ALA A 204 1.12 15.98 -2.48
C ALA A 204 1.57 16.30 -1.04
N GLU A 205 1.75 15.29 -0.18
CA GLU A 205 2.27 15.45 1.17
C GLU A 205 3.72 15.94 1.12
N ILE A 206 4.55 15.31 0.29
CA ILE A 206 5.98 15.67 0.14
C ILE A 206 6.16 17.11 -0.34
N LEU A 207 5.48 17.50 -1.41
CA LEU A 207 5.56 18.86 -1.96
C LEU A 207 5.07 19.93 -0.99
N ARG A 208 4.25 19.55 -0.03
CA ARG A 208 3.68 20.45 0.97
C ARG A 208 4.60 20.66 2.18
N ILE A 209 5.31 19.59 2.64
CA ILE A 209 6.00 19.63 3.94
C ILE A 209 7.52 19.61 3.82
N ALA A 210 8.08 19.11 2.72
CA ALA A 210 9.52 18.93 2.58
C ALA A 210 10.26 20.21 2.16
N ASP A 211 11.46 20.40 2.70
CA ASP A 211 12.42 21.40 2.25
C ASP A 211 13.29 20.86 1.12
N GLU A 212 13.78 19.62 1.27
CA GLU A 212 14.59 18.90 0.29
C GLU A 212 14.02 17.48 0.06
N VAL A 213 14.20 16.96 -1.16
CA VAL A 213 13.73 15.62 -1.52
C VAL A 213 14.88 14.83 -2.12
N THR A 214 15.19 13.68 -1.52
CA THR A 214 16.07 12.67 -2.11
C THR A 214 15.24 11.57 -2.75
N VAL A 215 15.55 11.24 -4.00
CA VAL A 215 14.92 10.14 -4.73
C VAL A 215 15.89 8.98 -4.85
N MET A 216 15.42 7.79 -4.46
CA MET A 216 16.13 6.51 -4.60
C MET A 216 15.41 5.62 -5.62
N ARG A 217 16.18 4.82 -6.35
CA ARG A 217 15.66 3.80 -7.27
C ARG A 217 16.61 2.60 -7.33
N ASP A 218 16.07 1.38 -7.24
CA ASP A 218 16.81 0.10 -7.32
C ASP A 218 18.06 0.06 -6.41
N GLY A 219 17.94 0.60 -5.19
CA GLY A 219 19.03 0.62 -4.22
C GLY A 219 20.06 1.73 -4.42
N THR A 220 19.88 2.61 -5.39
CA THR A 220 20.82 3.71 -5.69
C THR A 220 20.22 5.09 -5.38
N TRP A 221 21.08 6.04 -5.08
CA TRP A 221 20.75 7.46 -5.06
C TRP A 221 20.60 7.99 -6.50
N ILE A 222 19.53 8.70 -6.79
CA ILE A 222 19.26 9.28 -8.11
C ILE A 222 19.47 10.79 -8.12
N ALA A 223 18.84 11.49 -7.18
CA ALA A 223 18.93 12.95 -7.09
C ALA A 223 18.53 13.42 -5.69
N THR A 224 19.05 14.59 -5.30
CA THR A 224 18.56 15.38 -4.17
C THR A 224 18.30 16.78 -4.67
N GLU A 225 17.06 17.27 -4.52
CA GLU A 225 16.66 18.59 -4.99
C GLU A 225 15.83 19.33 -3.93
N PRO A 226 15.85 20.68 -3.90
CA PRO A 226 14.91 21.48 -3.12
C PRO A 226 13.47 21.18 -3.55
N ALA A 227 12.56 20.99 -2.59
CA ALA A 227 11.17 20.63 -2.88
C ALA A 227 10.45 21.67 -3.77
N GLN A 228 10.77 22.96 -3.61
CA GLN A 228 10.25 24.04 -4.44
C GLN A 228 10.55 23.95 -5.94
N ASN A 229 11.58 23.17 -6.30
CA ASN A 229 12.02 22.98 -7.70
C ASN A 229 11.41 21.71 -8.32
N LEU A 230 10.57 20.99 -7.56
CA LEU A 230 9.99 19.73 -7.95
C LEU A 230 8.50 19.88 -8.28
N THR A 231 8.07 19.14 -9.28
CA THR A 231 6.66 18.88 -9.60
C THR A 231 6.40 17.39 -9.46
N THR A 232 5.14 17.01 -9.36
CA THR A 232 4.73 15.59 -9.31
C THR A 232 5.34 14.80 -10.48
N ASP A 233 5.28 15.34 -11.70
CA ASP A 233 5.82 14.68 -12.90
C ASP A 233 7.33 14.50 -12.83
N LYS A 234 8.07 15.51 -12.32
CA LYS A 234 9.51 15.43 -12.15
C LYS A 234 9.91 14.36 -11.12
N ILE A 235 9.18 14.29 -10.01
CA ILE A 235 9.39 13.25 -9.00
C ILE A 235 9.15 11.86 -9.60
N ILE A 236 8.03 11.67 -10.31
CA ILE A 236 7.71 10.41 -11.00
C ILE A 236 8.82 10.01 -11.97
N LYS A 237 9.29 10.95 -12.79
CA LYS A 237 10.39 10.73 -13.74
C LYS A 237 11.66 10.25 -13.04
N LEU A 238 12.03 10.85 -11.91
CA LEU A 238 13.21 10.46 -11.14
C LEU A 238 13.03 9.07 -10.50
N MET A 239 11.83 8.76 -9.98
CA MET A 239 11.52 7.47 -9.34
C MET A 239 11.49 6.32 -10.34
N VAL A 240 10.82 6.50 -11.48
CA VAL A 240 10.56 5.43 -12.47
C VAL A 240 11.68 5.34 -13.51
N GLY A 241 12.39 6.45 -13.76
CA GLY A 241 13.52 6.51 -14.72
C GLY A 241 13.13 6.61 -16.19
N ARG A 242 11.85 6.76 -16.47
CA ARG A 242 11.31 7.06 -17.81
C ARG A 242 10.28 8.18 -17.70
N GLU A 243 10.09 8.95 -18.76
CA GLU A 243 8.99 9.90 -18.83
C GLU A 243 7.67 9.12 -18.87
N LEU A 244 6.91 9.16 -17.77
CA LEU A 244 5.50 8.85 -17.82
C LEU A 244 4.83 10.14 -18.30
N THR A 245 4.66 10.29 -19.60
CA THR A 245 3.98 11.45 -20.22
C THR A 245 2.53 11.57 -19.77
N ASN A 246 1.95 10.49 -19.19
CA ASN A 246 0.64 10.44 -18.57
C ASN A 246 0.68 9.51 -17.35
N GLN A 247 0.01 9.89 -16.27
CA GLN A 247 -0.16 9.08 -15.06
C GLN A 247 -0.84 7.73 -15.36
N PHE A 248 -1.69 7.70 -16.39
CA PHE A 248 -2.41 6.51 -16.85
C PHE A 248 -2.05 6.20 -18.31
N PRO A 249 -1.99 4.92 -18.71
CA PRO A 249 -1.82 4.54 -20.09
C PRO A 249 -2.98 5.04 -20.97
N PRO A 250 -2.75 5.30 -22.27
CA PRO A 250 -3.82 5.67 -23.18
C PRO A 250 -4.84 4.54 -23.30
N LYS A 251 -6.12 4.87 -23.12
CA LYS A 251 -7.23 3.91 -23.32
C LYS A 251 -7.42 3.63 -24.81
N THR A 252 -7.17 2.41 -25.19
CA THR A 252 -7.26 1.94 -26.59
C THR A 252 -8.39 0.93 -26.80
N ASN A 253 -8.99 0.46 -25.71
CA ASN A 253 -10.12 -0.47 -25.73
C ASN A 253 -11.41 0.20 -26.25
N LYS A 254 -12.28 -0.63 -26.81
CA LYS A 254 -13.59 -0.21 -27.31
C LYS A 254 -14.66 -1.18 -26.80
N PRO A 255 -15.60 -0.68 -25.98
CA PRO A 255 -16.74 -1.49 -25.54
C PRO A 255 -17.55 -2.03 -26.72
N GLY A 256 -17.82 -3.34 -26.71
CA GLY A 256 -18.58 -4.06 -27.74
C GLY A 256 -20.00 -4.41 -27.29
N GLU A 257 -20.42 -5.65 -27.56
CA GLU A 257 -21.70 -6.19 -27.15
C GLU A 257 -21.77 -6.46 -25.64
N VAL A 258 -22.98 -6.45 -25.07
CA VAL A 258 -23.21 -6.83 -23.67
C VAL A 258 -22.83 -8.29 -23.47
N ALA A 259 -21.93 -8.54 -22.54
CA ALA A 259 -21.48 -9.88 -22.17
C ALA A 259 -21.93 -10.28 -20.77
N LEU A 260 -21.78 -9.43 -19.79
CA LEU A 260 -22.18 -9.67 -18.41
C LEU A 260 -23.45 -8.88 -18.09
N GLU A 261 -24.46 -9.57 -17.57
CA GLU A 261 -25.68 -8.96 -17.03
C GLU A 261 -25.86 -9.43 -15.58
N VAL A 262 -26.03 -8.49 -14.69
CA VAL A 262 -26.33 -8.70 -13.27
C VAL A 262 -27.69 -8.08 -13.01
N GLU A 263 -28.65 -8.88 -12.56
CA GLU A 263 -30.03 -8.46 -12.35
C GLU A 263 -30.44 -8.74 -10.90
N HIS A 264 -30.93 -7.71 -10.19
CA HIS A 264 -31.51 -7.77 -8.84
C HIS A 264 -30.60 -8.44 -7.78
N LEU A 265 -29.27 -8.24 -7.89
CA LEU A 265 -28.30 -8.87 -6.98
C LEU A 265 -28.48 -8.35 -5.56
N SER A 266 -28.76 -9.27 -4.64
CA SER A 266 -28.89 -8.99 -3.22
C SER A 266 -28.11 -10.01 -2.41
N ALA A 267 -27.38 -9.57 -1.37
CA ALA A 267 -26.63 -10.45 -0.50
C ALA A 267 -27.46 -10.94 0.70
N ARG A 268 -27.09 -12.09 1.25
CA ARG A 268 -27.78 -12.66 2.40
C ARG A 268 -27.28 -12.09 3.73
N TYR A 269 -26.03 -11.71 3.83
CA TYR A 269 -25.36 -11.34 5.08
C TYR A 269 -24.63 -9.99 5.01
N SER A 270 -24.88 -9.19 3.99
CA SER A 270 -24.34 -7.83 3.86
C SER A 270 -25.43 -6.83 3.46
N LEU A 271 -25.08 -5.55 3.40
CA LEU A 271 -26.02 -4.48 3.05
C LEU A 271 -26.44 -4.46 1.56
N LEU A 272 -25.85 -5.31 0.70
CA LEU A 272 -26.10 -5.30 -0.73
C LEU A 272 -27.55 -5.61 -1.07
N GLN A 273 -28.23 -4.69 -1.76
CA GLN A 273 -29.63 -4.75 -2.10
C GLN A 273 -29.90 -4.30 -3.54
N ASP A 274 -30.53 -5.19 -4.32
CA ASP A 274 -31.11 -4.90 -5.65
C ASP A 274 -30.16 -4.22 -6.63
N VAL A 275 -28.91 -4.69 -6.70
CA VAL A 275 -27.91 -4.15 -7.63
C VAL A 275 -28.10 -4.77 -9.01
N SER A 276 -28.34 -3.93 -10.01
CA SER A 276 -28.51 -4.34 -11.41
C SER A 276 -27.64 -3.51 -12.33
N PHE A 277 -26.84 -4.15 -13.17
CA PHE A 277 -26.02 -3.49 -14.20
C PHE A 277 -25.65 -4.46 -15.32
N LYS A 278 -25.12 -3.90 -16.42
CA LYS A 278 -24.59 -4.68 -17.53
C LYS A 278 -23.16 -4.25 -17.80
N ALA A 279 -22.32 -5.16 -18.32
CA ALA A 279 -20.98 -4.83 -18.80
C ALA A 279 -20.73 -5.47 -20.16
N ARG A 280 -19.94 -4.77 -20.99
CA ARG A 280 -19.71 -5.12 -22.39
C ARG A 280 -18.37 -5.81 -22.59
N LYS A 281 -18.21 -6.60 -23.64
CA LYS A 281 -16.90 -7.10 -24.08
C LYS A 281 -15.96 -5.92 -24.33
N GLY A 282 -14.75 -6.00 -23.79
CA GLY A 282 -13.76 -4.94 -23.94
C GLY A 282 -14.02 -3.69 -23.11
N GLU A 283 -14.93 -3.74 -22.16
CA GLU A 283 -15.26 -2.63 -21.26
C GLU A 283 -14.56 -2.78 -19.90
N ILE A 284 -14.07 -1.66 -19.39
CA ILE A 284 -13.54 -1.53 -18.02
C ILE A 284 -14.58 -0.74 -17.23
N VAL A 285 -15.30 -1.42 -16.33
CA VAL A 285 -16.34 -0.82 -15.48
C VAL A 285 -15.76 -0.60 -14.08
N GLY A 286 -15.69 0.65 -13.63
CA GLY A 286 -15.30 1.03 -12.29
C GLY A 286 -16.45 0.87 -11.28
N LEU A 287 -16.15 0.52 -10.05
CA LEU A 287 -17.06 0.59 -8.92
C LEU A 287 -16.50 1.59 -7.90
N ALA A 288 -17.18 2.72 -7.72
CA ALA A 288 -16.88 3.76 -6.76
C ALA A 288 -17.84 3.72 -5.57
N GLY A 289 -17.48 4.39 -4.46
CA GLY A 289 -18.32 4.52 -3.27
C GLY A 289 -17.48 4.65 -2.00
N LEU A 290 -18.12 5.00 -0.90
CA LEU A 290 -17.48 5.08 0.42
C LEU A 290 -17.15 3.67 0.93
N ASP A 291 -16.30 3.60 1.97
CA ASP A 291 -16.01 2.34 2.64
C ASP A 291 -17.29 1.73 3.22
N GLY A 292 -17.47 0.42 3.01
CA GLY A 292 -18.70 -0.29 3.38
C GLY A 292 -19.91 -0.02 2.47
N SER A 293 -19.74 0.65 1.32
CA SER A 293 -20.85 0.94 0.39
C SER A 293 -21.35 -0.28 -0.39
N GLY A 294 -20.68 -1.44 -0.34
CA GLY A 294 -21.08 -2.66 -1.03
C GLY A 294 -20.27 -3.00 -2.29
N ARG A 295 -19.15 -2.30 -2.56
CA ARG A 295 -18.28 -2.51 -3.73
C ARG A 295 -17.70 -3.93 -3.75
N THR A 296 -16.93 -4.30 -2.74
CA THR A 296 -16.33 -5.63 -2.55
C THR A 296 -17.39 -6.72 -2.53
N GLU A 297 -18.46 -6.52 -1.78
CA GLU A 297 -19.58 -7.46 -1.66
C GLU A 297 -20.26 -7.72 -3.01
N THR A 298 -20.30 -6.73 -3.88
CA THR A 298 -20.81 -6.91 -5.27
C THR A 298 -19.96 -7.92 -6.03
N LEU A 299 -18.63 -7.77 -6.02
CA LEU A 299 -17.73 -8.71 -6.70
C LEU A 299 -17.76 -10.09 -6.06
N GLU A 300 -17.76 -10.18 -4.72
CA GLU A 300 -17.82 -11.45 -3.99
C GLU A 300 -19.10 -12.23 -4.25
N ASN A 301 -20.25 -11.54 -4.33
CA ASN A 301 -21.53 -12.17 -4.65
C ASN A 301 -21.60 -12.62 -6.12
N ILE A 302 -21.05 -11.87 -7.06
CA ILE A 302 -20.93 -12.29 -8.46
C ILE A 302 -20.03 -13.51 -8.58
N PHE A 303 -18.90 -13.54 -7.86
CA PHE A 303 -17.98 -14.67 -7.86
C PHE A 303 -18.48 -15.87 -7.05
N GLY A 304 -19.44 -15.69 -6.14
CA GLY A 304 -20.00 -16.76 -5.32
C GLY A 304 -19.10 -17.21 -4.16
N VAL A 305 -18.23 -16.38 -3.66
CA VAL A 305 -17.55 -16.56 -2.35
C VAL A 305 -18.42 -16.02 -1.21
N ALA A 306 -19.24 -15.00 -1.48
CA ALA A 306 -20.33 -14.58 -0.61
C ALA A 306 -21.66 -15.20 -1.04
N THR A 307 -22.57 -15.42 -0.08
CA THR A 307 -23.88 -16.07 -0.33
C THR A 307 -24.89 -15.05 -0.82
N ARG A 308 -25.38 -15.22 -2.04
CA ARG A 308 -26.50 -14.44 -2.58
C ARG A 308 -27.80 -14.78 -1.88
N LYS A 309 -28.63 -13.76 -1.67
CA LYS A 309 -30.04 -13.91 -1.26
C LYS A 309 -30.94 -14.04 -2.50
N ASP A 310 -30.67 -13.18 -3.50
CA ASP A 310 -31.44 -13.11 -4.75
C ASP A 310 -30.56 -12.57 -5.88
N GLY A 311 -31.03 -12.64 -7.11
CA GLY A 311 -30.39 -12.10 -8.31
C GLY A 311 -29.92 -13.14 -9.31
N VAL A 312 -29.90 -12.73 -10.58
CA VAL A 312 -29.49 -13.52 -11.72
C VAL A 312 -28.24 -12.96 -12.35
N ILE A 313 -27.30 -13.82 -12.71
CA ILE A 313 -26.10 -13.47 -13.47
C ILE A 313 -26.17 -14.17 -14.81
N LYS A 314 -25.98 -13.42 -15.90
CA LYS A 314 -25.90 -13.96 -17.25
C LYS A 314 -24.55 -13.60 -17.87
N LEU A 315 -23.94 -14.56 -18.56
CA LEU A 315 -22.74 -14.36 -19.36
C LEU A 315 -23.05 -14.77 -20.81
N ASP A 316 -22.84 -13.86 -21.76
CA ASP A 316 -23.23 -14.00 -23.19
C ASP A 316 -24.69 -14.46 -23.33
N GLY A 317 -25.59 -13.82 -22.56
CA GLY A 317 -27.03 -14.09 -22.56
C GLY A 317 -27.46 -15.39 -21.86
N LYS A 318 -26.54 -16.20 -21.34
CA LYS A 318 -26.82 -17.45 -20.63
C LYS A 318 -26.72 -17.27 -19.13
N GLU A 319 -27.74 -17.71 -18.38
CA GLU A 319 -27.67 -17.73 -16.92
C GLU A 319 -26.52 -18.62 -16.43
N VAL A 320 -25.68 -18.09 -15.54
CA VAL A 320 -24.58 -18.78 -14.88
C VAL A 320 -24.80 -18.83 -13.37
N ARG A 321 -24.55 -20.00 -12.78
CA ARG A 321 -24.68 -20.21 -11.34
C ARG A 321 -23.26 -20.25 -10.73
N ASN A 322 -22.87 -19.15 -10.10
CA ASN A 322 -21.63 -19.04 -9.38
C ASN A 322 -21.90 -19.25 -7.89
N ARG A 323 -21.99 -20.51 -7.43
CA ARG A 323 -22.26 -20.87 -6.03
C ARG A 323 -21.01 -21.01 -5.18
N ASN A 324 -19.86 -21.08 -5.82
CA ASN A 324 -18.55 -21.20 -5.19
C ASN A 324 -17.45 -20.90 -6.21
N ALA A 325 -16.21 -20.64 -5.73
CA ALA A 325 -15.07 -20.29 -6.58
C ALA A 325 -14.79 -21.31 -7.72
N ARG A 326 -15.01 -22.62 -7.48
CA ARG A 326 -14.78 -23.65 -8.51
C ARG A 326 -15.76 -23.50 -9.69
N GLU A 327 -17.04 -23.24 -9.40
CA GLU A 327 -18.05 -23.01 -10.44
C GLU A 327 -17.75 -21.72 -11.20
N SER A 328 -17.37 -20.65 -10.50
CA SER A 328 -17.06 -19.37 -11.09
C SER A 328 -15.86 -19.45 -12.04
N ILE A 329 -14.78 -20.10 -11.63
CA ILE A 329 -13.61 -20.35 -12.49
C ILE A 329 -14.04 -21.15 -13.74
N LYS A 330 -14.89 -22.18 -13.58
CA LYS A 330 -15.39 -22.98 -14.71
C LYS A 330 -16.25 -22.14 -15.66
N ASN A 331 -17.00 -21.18 -15.14
CA ASN A 331 -17.85 -20.26 -15.89
C ASN A 331 -17.09 -19.06 -16.48
N GLY A 332 -15.75 -19.03 -16.35
CA GLY A 332 -14.93 -17.98 -16.94
C GLY A 332 -14.81 -16.71 -16.09
N PHE A 333 -14.99 -16.79 -14.77
CA PHE A 333 -14.83 -15.67 -13.86
C PHE A 333 -13.52 -15.78 -13.09
N ALA A 334 -12.88 -14.64 -12.84
CA ALA A 334 -11.71 -14.50 -11.97
C ALA A 334 -11.92 -13.36 -10.98
N LEU A 335 -11.44 -13.52 -9.74
CA LEU A 335 -11.53 -12.51 -8.70
C LEU A 335 -10.18 -12.29 -8.03
N LEU A 336 -9.64 -11.09 -8.17
CA LEU A 336 -8.54 -10.59 -7.35
C LEU A 336 -9.16 -9.88 -6.15
N THR A 337 -8.78 -10.28 -4.94
CA THR A 337 -9.35 -9.79 -3.68
C THR A 337 -8.51 -8.64 -3.10
N GLU A 338 -9.14 -7.74 -2.36
CA GLU A 338 -8.53 -6.59 -1.71
C GLU A 338 -7.36 -6.99 -0.79
N GLU A 339 -7.61 -7.96 0.12
CA GLU A 339 -6.64 -8.41 1.13
C GLU A 339 -5.62 -9.40 0.53
N ARG A 340 -4.63 -8.87 -0.21
CA ARG A 340 -3.61 -9.69 -0.88
C ARG A 340 -2.96 -10.74 0.02
N ARG A 341 -2.53 -10.36 1.24
CA ARG A 341 -1.81 -11.26 2.15
C ARG A 341 -2.70 -12.30 2.80
N ALA A 342 -3.94 -11.96 3.12
CA ALA A 342 -4.87 -12.84 3.81
C ALA A 342 -5.59 -13.80 2.86
N THR A 343 -6.02 -13.31 1.69
CA THR A 343 -6.88 -14.06 0.77
C THR A 343 -6.27 -14.25 -0.63
N GLY A 344 -5.28 -13.42 -1.01
CA GLY A 344 -4.69 -13.44 -2.35
C GLY A 344 -3.56 -14.44 -2.54
N ILE A 345 -2.67 -14.65 -1.54
CA ILE A 345 -1.46 -15.48 -1.66
C ILE A 345 -1.38 -16.58 -0.61
N PHE A 346 -0.71 -17.67 -0.98
CA PHE A 346 -0.28 -18.70 -0.04
C PHE A 346 1.18 -18.42 0.35
N GLY A 347 1.39 -17.62 1.39
CA GLY A 347 2.69 -17.05 1.76
C GLY A 347 3.82 -18.04 2.02
N ILE A 348 3.50 -19.27 2.43
CA ILE A 348 4.46 -20.37 2.66
C ILE A 348 4.89 -21.06 1.37
N LEU A 349 4.09 -20.96 0.29
CA LEU A 349 4.33 -21.59 -1.00
C LEU A 349 5.23 -20.70 -1.88
N ASN A 350 5.85 -21.35 -2.89
CA ASN A 350 6.67 -20.66 -3.87
C ASN A 350 5.82 -20.02 -4.99
N ILE A 351 6.46 -19.29 -5.90
CA ILE A 351 5.80 -18.58 -7.00
C ILE A 351 5.09 -19.58 -7.90
N ARG A 352 5.73 -20.70 -8.28
CA ARG A 352 5.14 -21.73 -9.16
C ARG A 352 3.82 -22.25 -8.58
N GLU A 353 3.83 -22.66 -7.33
CA GLU A 353 2.65 -23.19 -6.65
C GLU A 353 1.53 -22.12 -6.57
N ASN A 354 1.88 -20.87 -6.23
CA ASN A 354 0.94 -19.78 -6.22
C ASN A 354 0.35 -19.47 -7.61
N THR A 355 1.14 -19.56 -8.66
CA THR A 355 0.71 -19.25 -10.03
C THR A 355 -0.27 -20.28 -10.59
N VAL A 356 -0.02 -21.59 -10.36
CA VAL A 356 -0.81 -22.65 -11.01
C VAL A 356 -2.00 -23.15 -10.20
N ILE A 357 -2.16 -22.73 -8.94
CA ILE A 357 -3.15 -23.31 -8.01
C ILE A 357 -4.59 -23.26 -8.54
N SER A 358 -4.99 -22.17 -9.21
CA SER A 358 -6.32 -22.01 -9.79
C SER A 358 -6.53 -22.84 -11.07
N SER A 359 -5.44 -23.25 -11.72
CA SER A 359 -5.44 -24.04 -12.98
C SER A 359 -4.90 -25.46 -12.83
N LEU A 360 -4.76 -25.99 -11.61
CA LEU A 360 -4.16 -27.30 -11.34
C LEU A 360 -4.72 -28.46 -12.18
N LYS A 361 -5.99 -28.39 -12.56
CA LYS A 361 -6.61 -29.40 -13.43
C LYS A 361 -5.94 -29.49 -14.80
N LYS A 362 -5.43 -28.38 -15.35
CA LYS A 362 -4.72 -28.34 -16.65
C LYS A 362 -3.38 -29.08 -16.59
N HIS A 363 -2.81 -29.25 -15.39
CA HIS A 363 -1.50 -29.89 -15.17
C HIS A 363 -1.59 -31.37 -14.81
N LYS A 364 -2.78 -31.95 -14.69
CA LYS A 364 -2.97 -33.36 -14.39
C LYS A 364 -2.60 -34.26 -15.58
N LYS A 365 -1.81 -35.30 -15.31
CA LYS A 365 -1.54 -36.43 -16.22
C LYS A 365 -2.11 -37.69 -15.60
N ALA A 366 -2.64 -38.58 -16.44
CA ALA A 366 -3.26 -39.85 -16.02
C ALA A 366 -4.31 -39.69 -14.89
N GLY A 367 -4.95 -38.50 -14.79
CA GLY A 367 -6.04 -38.23 -13.86
C GLY A 367 -5.62 -37.87 -12.41
N PHE A 368 -4.44 -38.26 -11.95
CA PHE A 368 -4.00 -38.07 -10.55
C PHE A 368 -2.62 -37.44 -10.38
N TYR A 369 -1.74 -37.54 -11.36
CA TYR A 369 -0.36 -37.04 -11.28
C TYR A 369 -0.26 -35.59 -11.78
N LEU A 370 0.44 -34.70 -11.07
CA LEU A 370 0.74 -33.34 -11.50
C LEU A 370 2.05 -33.26 -12.26
N SER A 371 2.03 -32.69 -13.46
CA SER A 371 3.19 -32.54 -14.32
C SER A 371 4.02 -31.31 -13.94
N ASP A 372 5.15 -31.49 -13.27
CA ASP A 372 6.08 -30.41 -12.94
C ASP A 372 6.49 -29.61 -14.18
N LYS A 373 6.83 -30.27 -15.28
CA LYS A 373 7.22 -29.63 -16.55
C LYS A 373 6.11 -28.71 -17.10
N SER A 374 4.83 -29.12 -16.97
CA SER A 374 3.70 -28.27 -17.40
C SER A 374 3.52 -27.05 -16.47
N MET A 375 3.65 -27.24 -15.15
CA MET A 375 3.58 -26.15 -14.18
C MET A 375 4.74 -25.16 -14.35
N GLU A 376 5.96 -25.64 -14.60
CA GLU A 376 7.13 -24.80 -14.88
C GLU A 376 6.96 -23.94 -16.11
N ARG A 377 6.43 -24.52 -17.21
CA ARG A 377 6.17 -23.80 -18.46
C ARG A 377 5.16 -22.68 -18.26
N ASP A 378 4.03 -22.94 -17.62
CA ASP A 378 2.95 -21.98 -17.46
C ASP A 378 3.35 -20.91 -16.43
N THR A 379 4.16 -21.24 -15.43
CA THR A 379 4.76 -20.26 -14.51
C THR A 379 5.78 -19.38 -15.23
N ALA A 380 6.62 -19.94 -16.11
CA ALA A 380 7.56 -19.16 -16.92
C ALA A 380 6.82 -18.15 -17.80
N TRP A 381 5.74 -18.59 -18.45
CA TRP A 381 4.87 -17.70 -19.19
C TRP A 381 4.30 -16.56 -18.32
N ALA A 382 3.81 -16.87 -17.11
CA ALA A 382 3.25 -15.86 -16.23
C ALA A 382 4.32 -14.85 -15.74
N ILE A 383 5.53 -15.32 -15.47
CA ILE A 383 6.69 -14.48 -15.09
C ILE A 383 7.02 -13.50 -16.21
N ASP A 384 7.09 -13.99 -17.45
CA ASP A 384 7.41 -13.20 -18.63
C ASP A 384 6.28 -12.23 -18.97
N ALA A 385 5.04 -12.73 -19.10
CA ALA A 385 3.88 -11.93 -19.48
C ALA A 385 3.52 -10.82 -18.47
N MET A 386 3.81 -11.04 -17.18
CA MET A 386 3.56 -10.08 -16.10
C MET A 386 4.82 -9.29 -15.70
N HIS A 387 5.95 -9.52 -16.35
CA HIS A 387 7.24 -8.93 -15.98
C HIS A 387 7.54 -9.05 -14.47
N ILE A 388 7.40 -10.29 -13.92
CA ILE A 388 7.61 -10.55 -12.49
C ILE A 388 9.12 -10.56 -12.20
N LYS A 389 9.59 -9.64 -11.38
CA LYS A 389 11.00 -9.61 -10.93
C LYS A 389 11.20 -10.68 -9.84
N THR A 390 11.85 -11.77 -10.18
CA THR A 390 12.17 -12.89 -9.26
C THR A 390 13.43 -13.60 -9.67
N PRO A 391 14.25 -14.09 -8.70
CA PRO A 391 15.43 -14.93 -9.01
C PRO A 391 15.05 -16.32 -9.57
N SER A 392 13.90 -16.87 -9.17
CA SER A 392 13.49 -18.23 -9.52
C SER A 392 12.01 -18.46 -9.26
N GLN A 393 11.40 -19.40 -10.00
CA GLN A 393 10.04 -19.90 -9.73
C GLN A 393 9.89 -20.56 -8.36
N LYS A 394 11.00 -21.04 -7.77
CA LYS A 394 11.04 -21.67 -6.44
C LYS A 394 11.13 -20.66 -5.29
N THR A 395 11.30 -19.38 -5.58
CA THR A 395 11.33 -18.31 -4.60
C THR A 395 9.98 -18.24 -3.85
N LYS A 396 10.00 -18.14 -2.52
CA LYS A 396 8.78 -18.01 -1.72
C LYS A 396 8.09 -16.68 -2.04
N ILE A 397 6.78 -16.72 -2.28
CA ILE A 397 6.02 -15.53 -2.69
C ILE A 397 6.10 -14.38 -1.67
N ARG A 398 6.20 -14.70 -0.37
CA ARG A 398 6.31 -13.70 0.70
C ARG A 398 7.56 -12.82 0.63
N SER A 399 8.62 -13.26 -0.08
CA SER A 399 9.86 -12.49 -0.23
C SER A 399 9.82 -11.50 -1.39
N LEU A 400 8.78 -11.53 -2.22
CA LEU A 400 8.60 -10.57 -3.30
C LEU A 400 8.04 -9.25 -2.77
N SER A 401 8.32 -8.15 -3.51
CA SER A 401 7.65 -6.87 -3.31
C SER A 401 6.13 -6.97 -3.54
N GLY A 402 5.36 -6.03 -3.00
CA GLY A 402 3.91 -5.99 -3.16
C GLY A 402 3.46 -6.05 -4.62
N GLY A 403 4.05 -5.24 -5.49
CA GLY A 403 3.74 -5.24 -6.92
C GLY A 403 4.02 -6.58 -7.59
N ASN A 404 5.14 -7.25 -7.28
CA ASN A 404 5.44 -8.56 -7.84
C ASN A 404 4.51 -9.66 -7.31
N GLN A 405 4.09 -9.61 -6.03
CA GLN A 405 3.05 -10.50 -5.50
C GLN A 405 1.74 -10.34 -6.27
N GLN A 406 1.32 -9.10 -6.54
CA GLN A 406 0.09 -8.80 -7.28
C GLN A 406 0.16 -9.34 -8.72
N LYS A 407 1.29 -9.16 -9.38
CA LYS A 407 1.55 -9.72 -10.72
C LYS A 407 1.47 -11.25 -10.74
N VAL A 408 1.95 -11.94 -9.68
CA VAL A 408 1.78 -13.41 -9.54
C VAL A 408 0.30 -13.78 -9.45
N ILE A 409 -0.50 -13.03 -8.67
CA ILE A 409 -1.94 -13.29 -8.53
C ILE A 409 -2.65 -13.05 -9.87
N LEU A 410 -2.35 -11.96 -10.57
CA LEU A 410 -2.89 -11.68 -11.90
C LEU A 410 -2.52 -12.79 -12.90
N GLY A 411 -1.24 -13.19 -12.95
CA GLY A 411 -0.78 -14.32 -13.77
C GLY A 411 -1.52 -15.63 -13.47
N ARG A 412 -1.78 -15.93 -12.18
CA ARG A 412 -2.62 -17.06 -11.74
C ARG A 412 -4.00 -17.03 -12.39
N TRP A 413 -4.65 -15.88 -12.36
CA TRP A 413 -5.99 -15.73 -12.91
C TRP A 413 -6.00 -15.78 -14.43
N LEU A 414 -5.02 -15.20 -15.09
CA LEU A 414 -4.91 -15.25 -16.55
C LEU A 414 -4.70 -16.69 -17.08
N LEU A 415 -4.03 -17.57 -16.34
CA LEU A 415 -3.92 -18.99 -16.67
C LEU A 415 -5.27 -19.72 -16.66
N THR A 416 -6.30 -19.17 -16.04
CA THR A 416 -7.67 -19.72 -16.11
C THR A 416 -8.43 -19.24 -17.35
N GLU A 417 -7.87 -18.31 -18.14
CA GLU A 417 -8.46 -17.73 -19.35
C GLU A 417 -9.86 -17.14 -19.10
N PRO A 418 -10.00 -16.20 -18.14
CA PRO A 418 -11.32 -15.68 -17.76
C PRO A 418 -11.94 -14.82 -18.87
N GLU A 419 -13.28 -14.83 -18.96
CA GLU A 419 -14.08 -13.87 -19.75
C GLU A 419 -14.40 -12.62 -18.95
N VAL A 420 -14.59 -12.78 -17.62
CA VAL A 420 -14.85 -11.68 -16.68
C VAL A 420 -13.76 -11.64 -15.63
N LEU A 421 -13.02 -10.54 -15.59
CA LEU A 421 -11.98 -10.29 -14.58
C LEU A 421 -12.46 -9.24 -13.59
N MET A 422 -12.57 -9.62 -12.33
CA MET A 422 -12.98 -8.76 -11.23
C MET A 422 -11.77 -8.43 -10.38
N LEU A 423 -11.49 -7.15 -10.22
CA LEU A 423 -10.29 -6.61 -9.58
C LEU A 423 -10.71 -5.74 -8.39
N ASP A 424 -10.50 -6.21 -7.18
CA ASP A 424 -10.76 -5.45 -5.98
C ASP A 424 -9.46 -4.83 -5.48
N GLU A 425 -9.37 -3.51 -5.53
CA GLU A 425 -8.19 -2.71 -5.16
C GLU A 425 -6.88 -3.24 -5.79
N PRO A 426 -6.80 -3.39 -7.13
CA PRO A 426 -5.68 -4.09 -7.78
C PRO A 426 -4.32 -3.43 -7.57
N THR A 427 -4.30 -2.17 -7.18
CA THR A 427 -3.08 -1.34 -7.05
C THR A 427 -2.79 -0.92 -5.61
N ARG A 428 -3.58 -1.38 -4.64
CA ARG A 428 -3.41 -1.02 -3.22
C ARG A 428 -2.05 -1.46 -2.68
N GLY A 429 -1.30 -0.49 -2.13
CA GLY A 429 0.03 -0.74 -1.56
C GLY A 429 1.08 -1.14 -2.60
N ILE A 430 0.94 -0.65 -3.83
CA ILE A 430 1.86 -0.85 -4.94
C ILE A 430 2.49 0.50 -5.31
N ASP A 431 3.74 0.47 -5.74
CA ASP A 431 4.45 1.65 -6.21
C ASP A 431 3.93 2.17 -7.56
N VAL A 432 4.23 3.44 -7.87
CA VAL A 432 3.68 4.16 -9.03
C VAL A 432 4.03 3.48 -10.36
N GLY A 433 5.27 2.97 -10.49
CA GLY A 433 5.69 2.30 -11.72
C GLY A 433 4.97 0.99 -11.94
N ALA A 434 4.80 0.18 -10.88
CA ALA A 434 4.06 -1.07 -10.95
C ALA A 434 2.54 -0.84 -11.12
N LYS A 435 1.96 0.25 -10.58
CA LYS A 435 0.57 0.64 -10.86
C LYS A 435 0.35 0.86 -12.37
N TYR A 436 1.23 1.62 -13.01
CA TYR A 436 1.14 1.86 -14.46
C TYR A 436 1.16 0.57 -15.28
N GLU A 437 2.03 -0.39 -14.92
CA GLU A 437 2.09 -1.70 -15.60
C GLU A 437 0.79 -2.52 -15.39
N ILE A 438 0.16 -2.42 -14.22
CA ILE A 438 -1.15 -3.06 -13.96
C ILE A 438 -2.26 -2.40 -14.78
N TYR A 439 -2.29 -1.07 -14.89
CA TYR A 439 -3.27 -0.37 -15.73
C TYR A 439 -3.10 -0.76 -17.20
N GLN A 440 -1.86 -0.83 -17.70
CA GLN A 440 -1.58 -1.28 -19.07
C GLN A 440 -2.12 -2.70 -19.29
N LEU A 441 -1.88 -3.61 -18.35
CA LEU A 441 -2.40 -4.97 -18.41
C LEU A 441 -3.95 -5.00 -18.44
N ILE A 442 -4.62 -4.20 -17.63
CA ILE A 442 -6.08 -4.09 -17.59
C ILE A 442 -6.61 -3.64 -18.97
N ILE A 443 -6.00 -2.61 -19.56
CA ILE A 443 -6.37 -2.12 -20.89
C ILE A 443 -6.11 -3.17 -21.96
N ASP A 444 -4.98 -3.88 -21.90
CA ASP A 444 -4.66 -4.95 -22.85
C ASP A 444 -5.64 -6.12 -22.77
N LEU A 445 -6.14 -6.45 -21.58
CA LEU A 445 -7.19 -7.47 -21.41
C LEU A 445 -8.52 -7.00 -21.96
N ALA A 446 -8.91 -5.75 -21.76
CA ALA A 446 -10.08 -5.16 -22.37
C ALA A 446 -9.95 -5.14 -23.90
N ASN A 447 -8.77 -4.80 -24.47
CA ASN A 447 -8.50 -4.89 -25.91
C ASN A 447 -8.67 -6.32 -26.48
N LYS A 448 -8.47 -7.35 -25.65
CA LYS A 448 -8.74 -8.76 -26.00
C LYS A 448 -10.20 -9.16 -25.84
N GLY A 449 -11.09 -8.20 -25.62
CA GLY A 449 -12.53 -8.42 -25.49
C GLY A 449 -12.98 -8.93 -24.12
N LYS A 450 -12.10 -8.93 -23.10
CA LYS A 450 -12.50 -9.34 -21.75
C LYS A 450 -13.31 -8.25 -21.05
N VAL A 451 -14.27 -8.64 -20.22
CA VAL A 451 -14.98 -7.73 -19.31
C VAL A 451 -14.11 -7.52 -18.08
N VAL A 452 -13.88 -6.29 -17.70
CA VAL A 452 -13.15 -5.95 -16.48
C VAL A 452 -14.05 -5.15 -15.53
N LEU A 453 -14.22 -5.64 -14.30
CA LEU A 453 -14.82 -4.89 -13.20
C LEU A 453 -13.72 -4.50 -12.24
N MET A 454 -13.57 -3.21 -11.93
CA MET A 454 -12.49 -2.68 -11.09
C MET A 454 -13.04 -1.86 -9.94
N VAL A 455 -12.79 -2.29 -8.72
CA VAL A 455 -12.99 -1.48 -7.52
C VAL A 455 -11.70 -0.72 -7.22
N SER A 456 -11.79 0.57 -6.94
CA SER A 456 -10.70 1.35 -6.39
C SER A 456 -11.23 2.42 -5.44
N SER A 457 -10.51 2.63 -4.33
CA SER A 457 -10.70 3.75 -3.41
C SER A 457 -10.06 5.05 -3.94
N GLU A 458 -9.15 4.93 -4.92
CA GLU A 458 -8.48 6.06 -5.54
C GLU A 458 -9.29 6.56 -6.75
N MET A 459 -10.07 7.64 -6.57
CA MET A 459 -10.89 8.23 -7.65
C MET A 459 -10.11 8.53 -8.94
N PRO A 460 -8.86 9.04 -8.89
CA PRO A 460 -8.07 9.24 -10.11
C PRO A 460 -7.85 7.95 -10.93
N GLU A 461 -7.75 6.78 -10.27
CA GLU A 461 -7.60 5.50 -10.98
C GLU A 461 -8.85 5.16 -11.77
N LEU A 462 -10.03 5.32 -11.16
CA LEU A 462 -11.31 5.05 -11.83
C LEU A 462 -11.51 5.98 -13.03
N LEU A 463 -11.22 7.29 -12.87
CA LEU A 463 -11.33 8.28 -13.93
C LEU A 463 -10.31 8.03 -15.05
N GLY A 464 -9.08 7.58 -14.70
CA GLY A 464 -7.99 7.38 -15.65
C GLY A 464 -8.08 6.08 -16.45
N VAL A 465 -8.62 5.01 -15.84
CA VAL A 465 -8.57 3.65 -16.41
C VAL A 465 -9.94 3.17 -16.89
N CYS A 466 -11.04 3.48 -16.18
CA CYS A 466 -12.37 2.93 -16.48
C CYS A 466 -13.05 3.68 -17.65
N ASP A 467 -13.94 2.98 -18.35
CA ASP A 467 -14.79 3.58 -19.37
C ASP A 467 -16.01 4.23 -18.74
N ARG A 468 -16.56 3.58 -17.71
CA ARG A 468 -17.78 3.93 -17.01
C ARG A 468 -17.62 3.56 -15.53
N ILE A 469 -18.30 4.29 -14.66
CA ILE A 469 -18.21 4.10 -13.20
C ILE A 469 -19.61 3.89 -12.64
N LEU A 470 -19.80 2.78 -11.93
CA LEU A 470 -20.97 2.48 -11.12
C LEU A 470 -20.69 3.02 -9.70
N VAL A 471 -21.57 3.86 -9.18
CA VAL A 471 -21.40 4.44 -7.86
C VAL A 471 -22.30 3.73 -6.85
N MET A 472 -21.67 3.11 -5.85
CA MET A 472 -22.33 2.40 -4.76
C MET A 472 -22.54 3.31 -3.57
N SER A 473 -23.71 3.23 -2.93
CA SER A 473 -24.03 3.93 -1.68
C SER A 473 -24.97 3.08 -0.83
N GLY A 474 -24.65 2.85 0.43
CA GLY A 474 -25.50 2.11 1.36
C GLY A 474 -25.96 0.72 0.85
N GLY A 475 -25.10 0.01 0.12
CA GLY A 475 -25.41 -1.31 -0.45
C GLY A 475 -26.26 -1.29 -1.73
N LYS A 476 -26.52 -0.14 -2.33
CA LYS A 476 -27.32 0.03 -3.54
C LYS A 476 -26.51 0.72 -4.65
N LEU A 477 -26.93 0.53 -5.89
CA LEU A 477 -26.42 1.31 -7.01
C LEU A 477 -27.06 2.70 -6.97
N ALA A 478 -26.29 3.73 -6.65
CA ALA A 478 -26.74 5.11 -6.53
C ALA A 478 -26.82 5.84 -7.87
N GLY A 479 -25.99 5.43 -8.82
CA GLY A 479 -25.94 5.98 -10.17
C GLY A 479 -24.83 5.37 -11.01
N GLU A 480 -24.77 5.79 -12.25
CA GLU A 480 -23.79 5.40 -13.26
C GLU A 480 -23.31 6.65 -14.00
N VAL A 481 -22.02 6.80 -14.19
CA VAL A 481 -21.41 7.95 -14.84
C VAL A 481 -20.36 7.53 -15.89
N ASP A 482 -20.22 8.30 -16.95
CA ASP A 482 -19.14 8.15 -17.92
C ASP A 482 -17.83 8.69 -17.34
N ALA A 483 -16.78 7.88 -17.27
CA ALA A 483 -15.52 8.25 -16.64
C ALA A 483 -14.82 9.45 -17.32
N LYS A 484 -15.09 9.73 -18.60
CA LYS A 484 -14.50 10.87 -19.32
C LYS A 484 -15.21 12.19 -19.06
N ASN A 485 -16.50 12.14 -18.69
CA ASN A 485 -17.37 13.30 -18.62
C ASN A 485 -17.84 13.62 -17.19
N THR A 486 -17.30 12.95 -16.18
CA THR A 486 -17.67 13.14 -14.76
C THR A 486 -16.52 13.77 -13.95
N THR A 487 -16.86 14.25 -12.76
CA THR A 487 -15.91 14.80 -11.79
C THR A 487 -15.89 14.00 -10.50
N GLN A 488 -14.85 14.16 -9.68
CA GLN A 488 -14.79 13.53 -8.36
C GLN A 488 -15.94 13.96 -7.46
N GLU A 489 -16.36 15.24 -7.54
CA GLU A 489 -17.47 15.80 -6.77
C GLU A 489 -18.80 15.14 -7.13
N GLU A 490 -19.05 14.89 -8.41
CA GLU A 490 -20.26 14.20 -8.87
C GLU A 490 -20.31 12.76 -8.35
N ILE A 491 -19.19 12.03 -8.44
CA ILE A 491 -19.06 10.65 -7.92
C ILE A 491 -19.30 10.64 -6.40
N MET A 492 -18.68 11.58 -5.65
CA MET A 492 -18.84 11.69 -4.19
C MET A 492 -20.27 12.03 -3.80
N SER A 493 -20.94 12.92 -4.55
CA SER A 493 -22.35 13.27 -4.33
C SER A 493 -23.26 12.04 -4.46
N LEU A 494 -23.02 11.19 -5.47
CA LEU A 494 -23.75 9.93 -5.63
C LEU A 494 -23.39 8.91 -4.52
N ALA A 495 -22.12 8.84 -4.11
CA ALA A 495 -21.67 7.93 -3.05
C ALA A 495 -22.27 8.24 -1.68
N ALA A 496 -22.65 9.48 -1.43
CA ALA A 496 -23.29 9.93 -0.20
C ALA A 496 -24.83 9.83 -0.21
N LYS A 497 -25.44 9.39 -1.31
CA LYS A 497 -26.90 9.50 -1.54
C LYS A 497 -27.75 8.70 -0.56
N TYR A 498 -27.25 7.58 -0.06
CA TYR A 498 -27.99 6.63 0.81
C TYR A 498 -27.26 6.38 2.14
N VAL A 499 -26.35 7.27 2.54
CA VAL A 499 -25.61 7.22 3.82
C VAL A 499 -26.24 8.12 4.84
#